data_1a3b01f1a5c5b166710eae48e6071f5b
#
_entry.id   1a3b01f1a5c5b166710eae48e6071f5b
#
_cell.length_a   1.000
_cell.length_b   1.000
_cell.length_c   1.000
_cell.angle_alpha   90.00
_cell.angle_beta   90.00
_cell.angle_gamma   90.00
#
_symmetry.space_group_name_H-M   'P 1'
#
loop_
_entity.id
_entity.type
_entity.pdbx_description
1 polymer ?
#
loop_
_entity_poly.entity_id
_entity_poly.type
_entity_poly.pdbx_seq_one_letter_code
_entity_poly.pdbx_strand_id
1 'polypeptide(L)'
;MKLPFKTQASLIVCAMLVLPLAQAATISKADYQAGKTRISDTYKTERSACATFAANARDICIEESSAKQKVARAELEHSYTAKPKDLSKVGVAKADAVYAVAKERCDDKAGNDKSVCVKETKAIHVKALADVKMGRQIGEAKTDAATDKRDADYQVAAQKCDALQGDAKNNCMSAAKARFGKV
;
A
#
# COMPACT_ATOMS: atom_id res chain seq x y z
N MET A 1 -20.08 9.87 68.91
CA MET A 1 -20.59 9.06 67.81
C MET A 1 -19.46 8.83 66.81
N LYS A 2 -18.85 7.64 66.80
CA LYS A 2 -17.71 7.29 65.92
C LYS A 2 -18.27 6.39 64.79
N LEU A 3 -18.18 6.85 63.54
CA LEU A 3 -18.49 6.09 62.33
C LEU A 3 -17.22 5.38 61.84
N PRO A 4 -17.26 4.10 61.50
CA PRO A 4 -16.11 3.40 60.94
C PRO A 4 -16.03 3.59 59.41
N PHE A 5 -14.91 4.03 58.97
CA PHE A 5 -14.55 4.14 57.54
C PHE A 5 -14.20 2.73 57.01
N LYS A 6 -15.08 2.15 56.18
CA LYS A 6 -14.82 0.89 55.48
C LYS A 6 -14.04 1.21 54.20
N THR A 7 -12.76 0.88 54.20
CA THR A 7 -11.91 0.88 52.97
C THR A 7 -12.29 -0.29 52.07
N GLN A 8 -12.99 -0.01 50.97
CA GLN A 8 -13.14 -0.97 49.86
C GLN A 8 -11.94 -0.88 48.95
N ALA A 9 -11.10 -1.92 48.96
CA ALA A 9 -10.04 -2.11 47.99
C ALA A 9 -10.65 -2.56 46.66
N SER A 10 -10.77 -1.63 45.71
CA SER A 10 -11.15 -1.96 44.31
C SER A 10 -9.92 -2.54 43.58
N LEU A 11 -9.98 -3.84 43.34
CA LEU A 11 -9.08 -4.54 42.42
C LEU A 11 -9.46 -4.14 40.97
N ILE A 12 -8.70 -3.24 40.38
CA ILE A 12 -8.79 -2.95 38.95
C ILE A 12 -8.07 -4.06 38.22
N VAL A 13 -8.84 -5.01 37.69
CA VAL A 13 -8.32 -6.01 36.72
C VAL A 13 -8.14 -5.29 35.39
N CYS A 14 -6.91 -4.91 35.07
CA CYS A 14 -6.53 -4.45 33.74
C CYS A 14 -6.60 -5.64 32.77
N ALA A 15 -7.75 -5.83 32.11
CA ALA A 15 -7.86 -6.71 30.95
C ALA A 15 -7.06 -6.09 29.79
N MET A 16 -5.86 -6.58 29.54
CA MET A 16 -5.11 -6.26 28.32
C MET A 16 -5.86 -6.83 27.12
N LEU A 17 -6.62 -5.98 26.43
CA LEU A 17 -7.17 -6.26 25.10
C LEU A 17 -5.99 -6.40 24.12
N VAL A 18 -5.59 -7.63 23.87
CA VAL A 18 -4.72 -7.97 22.75
C VAL A 18 -5.57 -7.79 21.49
N LEU A 19 -5.52 -6.59 20.91
CA LEU A 19 -6.09 -6.36 19.58
C LEU A 19 -5.26 -7.20 18.57
N PRO A 20 -5.89 -8.12 17.84
CA PRO A 20 -5.18 -8.78 16.75
C PRO A 20 -4.76 -7.69 15.74
N LEU A 21 -3.48 -7.61 15.44
CA LEU A 21 -3.00 -6.88 14.28
C LEU A 21 -3.76 -7.43 13.08
N ALA A 22 -4.75 -6.68 12.60
CA ALA A 22 -5.44 -6.98 11.35
C ALA A 22 -4.40 -6.83 10.23
N GLN A 23 -3.73 -7.92 9.90
CA GLN A 23 -3.00 -8.03 8.65
C GLN A 23 -4.07 -7.88 7.57
N ALA A 24 -3.93 -6.89 6.71
CA ALA A 24 -4.80 -6.73 5.55
C ALA A 24 -4.75 -8.04 4.75
N ALA A 25 -5.81 -8.86 4.90
CA ALA A 25 -5.89 -10.14 4.23
C ALA A 25 -5.92 -9.88 2.73
N THR A 26 -5.07 -10.57 1.99
CA THR A 26 -5.11 -10.54 0.52
C THR A 26 -6.43 -11.13 0.04
N ILE A 27 -6.95 -10.60 -1.06
CA ILE A 27 -8.17 -11.15 -1.67
C ILE A 27 -7.90 -12.56 -2.23
N SER A 28 -8.93 -13.39 -2.29
CA SER A 28 -8.83 -14.73 -2.86
C SER A 28 -8.55 -14.69 -4.38
N LYS A 29 -8.04 -15.81 -4.93
CA LYS A 29 -7.86 -15.94 -6.39
C LYS A 29 -9.20 -15.81 -7.14
N ALA A 30 -10.29 -16.30 -6.56
CA ALA A 30 -11.63 -16.18 -7.15
C ALA A 30 -12.08 -14.71 -7.21
N ASP A 31 -11.91 -13.97 -6.10
CA ASP A 31 -12.23 -12.54 -6.04
C ASP A 31 -11.36 -11.72 -6.98
N TYR A 32 -10.07 -12.07 -7.10
CA TYR A 32 -9.18 -11.45 -8.06
C TYR A 32 -9.66 -11.63 -9.51
N GLN A 33 -10.07 -12.85 -9.92
CA GLN A 33 -10.60 -13.10 -11.25
C GLN A 33 -11.94 -12.37 -11.48
N ALA A 34 -12.85 -12.42 -10.52
CA ALA A 34 -14.12 -11.68 -10.56
C ALA A 34 -13.89 -10.16 -10.67
N GLY A 35 -12.89 -9.66 -9.93
CA GLY A 35 -12.47 -8.26 -9.99
C GLY A 35 -12.00 -7.84 -11.38
N LYS A 36 -11.19 -8.66 -12.04
CA LYS A 36 -10.74 -8.40 -13.41
C LYS A 36 -11.91 -8.30 -14.41
N THR A 37 -12.87 -9.21 -14.30
CA THR A 37 -14.07 -9.22 -15.15
C THR A 37 -14.87 -7.94 -14.90
N ARG A 38 -15.17 -7.61 -13.64
CA ARG A 38 -15.90 -6.40 -13.27
C ARG A 38 -15.22 -5.12 -13.79
N ILE A 39 -13.90 -4.98 -13.64
CA ILE A 39 -13.15 -3.82 -14.14
C ILE A 39 -13.28 -3.73 -15.67
N SER A 40 -13.19 -4.87 -16.38
CA SER A 40 -13.33 -4.89 -17.84
C SER A 40 -14.73 -4.48 -18.29
N ASP A 41 -15.77 -4.95 -17.62
CA ASP A 41 -17.15 -4.66 -17.98
C ASP A 41 -17.52 -3.20 -17.63
N THR A 42 -17.06 -2.70 -16.49
CA THR A 42 -17.18 -1.27 -16.12
C THR A 42 -16.55 -0.40 -17.20
N TYR A 43 -15.32 -0.72 -17.62
CA TYR A 43 -14.64 0.03 -18.69
C TYR A 43 -15.43 0.02 -20.01
N LYS A 44 -15.96 -1.13 -20.44
CA LYS A 44 -16.77 -1.23 -21.68
C LYS A 44 -18.00 -0.33 -21.58
N THR A 45 -18.69 -0.39 -20.45
CA THR A 45 -19.90 0.43 -20.20
C THR A 45 -19.57 1.93 -20.20
N GLU A 46 -18.57 2.36 -19.44
CA GLU A 46 -18.16 3.77 -19.38
C GLU A 46 -17.69 4.27 -20.74
N ARG A 47 -16.87 3.49 -21.45
CA ARG A 47 -16.40 3.84 -22.79
C ARG A 47 -17.54 3.95 -23.80
N SER A 48 -18.53 3.06 -23.76
CA SER A 48 -19.69 3.14 -24.67
C SER A 48 -20.54 4.37 -24.39
N ALA A 49 -20.69 4.79 -23.15
CA ALA A 49 -21.38 6.01 -22.76
C ALA A 49 -20.72 7.28 -23.34
N CYS A 50 -19.41 7.24 -23.62
CA CYS A 50 -18.71 8.36 -24.25
C CYS A 50 -19.17 8.65 -25.69
N ALA A 51 -19.90 7.75 -26.32
CA ALA A 51 -20.48 7.97 -27.66
C ALA A 51 -21.51 9.12 -27.68
N THR A 52 -22.06 9.52 -26.53
CA THR A 52 -22.96 10.68 -26.41
C THR A 52 -22.25 12.03 -26.51
N PHE A 53 -20.93 12.05 -26.41
CA PHE A 53 -20.11 13.26 -26.55
C PHE A 53 -19.56 13.38 -27.97
N ALA A 54 -19.12 14.58 -28.33
CA ALA A 54 -18.51 14.88 -29.63
C ALA A 54 -17.12 15.52 -29.45
N ALA A 55 -16.30 15.46 -30.49
CA ALA A 55 -14.97 16.08 -30.55
C ALA A 55 -14.12 15.74 -29.31
N ASN A 56 -13.34 16.68 -28.80
CA ASN A 56 -12.42 16.48 -27.68
C ASN A 56 -13.12 16.04 -26.37
N ALA A 57 -14.37 16.44 -26.14
CA ALA A 57 -15.14 15.97 -24.98
C ALA A 57 -15.31 14.43 -25.00
N ARG A 58 -15.43 13.82 -26.19
CA ARG A 58 -15.48 12.36 -26.35
C ARG A 58 -14.12 11.74 -26.04
N ASP A 59 -13.03 12.32 -26.51
CA ASP A 59 -11.68 11.82 -26.31
C ASP A 59 -11.29 11.89 -24.82
N ILE A 60 -11.62 13.00 -24.14
CA ILE A 60 -11.47 13.14 -22.69
C ILE A 60 -12.25 12.04 -21.95
N CYS A 61 -13.52 11.82 -22.30
CA CYS A 61 -14.36 10.78 -21.68
C CYS A 61 -13.74 9.39 -21.85
N ILE A 62 -13.24 9.06 -23.05
CA ILE A 62 -12.60 7.78 -23.36
C ILE A 62 -11.32 7.62 -22.52
N GLU A 63 -10.49 8.68 -22.43
CA GLU A 63 -9.27 8.61 -21.65
C GLU A 63 -9.56 8.53 -20.15
N GLU A 64 -10.58 9.20 -19.62
CA GLU A 64 -11.03 9.05 -18.24
C GLU A 64 -11.43 7.61 -17.92
N SER A 65 -12.19 6.97 -18.81
CA SER A 65 -12.57 5.56 -18.66
C SER A 65 -11.35 4.62 -18.68
N SER A 66 -10.41 4.87 -19.61
CA SER A 66 -9.14 4.14 -19.71
C SER A 66 -8.28 4.31 -18.45
N ALA A 67 -8.15 5.54 -17.98
CA ALA A 67 -7.41 5.89 -16.77
C ALA A 67 -7.97 5.18 -15.53
N LYS A 68 -9.29 5.21 -15.33
CA LYS A 68 -9.96 4.48 -14.25
C LYS A 68 -9.68 2.98 -14.33
N GLN A 69 -9.76 2.38 -15.52
CA GLN A 69 -9.48 0.96 -15.71
C GLN A 69 -8.04 0.61 -15.31
N LYS A 70 -7.06 1.40 -15.75
CA LYS A 70 -5.63 1.17 -15.43
C LYS A 70 -5.38 1.24 -13.92
N VAL A 71 -5.93 2.26 -13.25
CA VAL A 71 -5.83 2.41 -11.80
C VAL A 71 -6.48 1.23 -11.08
N ALA A 72 -7.71 0.88 -11.43
CA ALA A 72 -8.45 -0.21 -10.79
C ALA A 72 -7.73 -1.56 -10.95
N ARG A 73 -7.08 -1.81 -12.09
CA ARG A 73 -6.27 -3.02 -12.29
C ARG A 73 -5.03 -3.05 -11.39
N ALA A 74 -4.34 -1.92 -11.24
CA ALA A 74 -3.19 -1.83 -10.36
C ALA A 74 -3.58 -2.02 -8.89
N GLU A 75 -4.70 -1.43 -8.45
CA GLU A 75 -5.23 -1.58 -7.10
C GLU A 75 -5.67 -3.03 -6.83
N LEU A 76 -6.33 -3.69 -7.79
CA LEU A 76 -6.73 -5.10 -7.69
C LEU A 76 -5.50 -6.01 -7.56
N GLU A 77 -4.44 -5.77 -8.35
CA GLU A 77 -3.19 -6.52 -8.27
C GLU A 77 -2.54 -6.36 -6.91
N HIS A 78 -2.45 -5.12 -6.39
CA HIS A 78 -1.92 -4.88 -5.06
C HIS A 78 -2.76 -5.55 -3.97
N SER A 79 -4.09 -5.50 -4.06
CA SER A 79 -4.98 -6.18 -3.11
C SER A 79 -4.79 -7.71 -3.11
N TYR A 80 -4.41 -8.29 -4.25
CA TYR A 80 -4.15 -9.72 -4.36
C TYR A 80 -2.77 -10.12 -3.86
N THR A 81 -1.75 -9.31 -4.15
CA THR A 81 -0.35 -9.67 -3.84
C THR A 81 0.14 -9.14 -2.51
N ALA A 82 -0.42 -8.04 -2.02
CA ALA A 82 0.04 -7.23 -0.89
C ALA A 82 1.53 -6.81 -0.99
N LYS A 83 2.14 -6.90 -2.18
CA LYS A 83 3.57 -6.60 -2.35
C LYS A 83 3.81 -5.09 -2.39
N PRO A 84 4.83 -4.57 -1.68
CA PRO A 84 5.19 -3.14 -1.71
C PRO A 84 5.45 -2.60 -3.12
N LYS A 85 6.04 -3.41 -4.01
CA LYS A 85 6.25 -3.02 -5.40
C LYS A 85 4.94 -2.80 -6.17
N ASP A 86 3.89 -3.56 -5.84
CA ASP A 86 2.59 -3.42 -6.51
C ASP A 86 1.83 -2.22 -5.97
N LEU A 87 2.02 -1.84 -4.69
CA LEU A 87 1.58 -0.55 -4.16
C LEU A 87 2.23 0.62 -4.92
N SER A 88 3.52 0.53 -5.23
CA SER A 88 4.19 1.55 -6.05
C SER A 88 3.62 1.63 -7.46
N LYS A 89 3.21 0.50 -8.07
CA LYS A 89 2.52 0.49 -9.37
C LYS A 89 1.15 1.19 -9.31
N VAL A 90 0.44 1.10 -8.19
CA VAL A 90 -0.79 1.88 -7.99
C VAL A 90 -0.50 3.37 -8.04
N GLY A 91 0.55 3.83 -7.36
CA GLY A 91 0.98 5.22 -7.40
C GLY A 91 1.33 5.69 -8.81
N VAL A 92 2.10 4.89 -9.56
CA VAL A 92 2.43 5.16 -10.97
C VAL A 92 1.17 5.22 -11.82
N ALA A 93 0.27 4.24 -11.70
CA ALA A 93 -0.97 4.21 -12.49
C ALA A 93 -1.85 5.44 -12.22
N LYS A 94 -1.91 5.93 -10.98
CA LYS A 94 -2.62 7.17 -10.62
C LYS A 94 -1.97 8.41 -11.24
N ALA A 95 -0.64 8.51 -11.19
CA ALA A 95 0.08 9.62 -11.80
C ALA A 95 -0.11 9.64 -13.33
N ASP A 96 0.00 8.48 -13.98
CA ASP A 96 -0.22 8.31 -15.42
C ASP A 96 -1.66 8.65 -15.82
N ALA A 97 -2.66 8.23 -15.03
CA ALA A 97 -4.07 8.49 -15.26
C ALA A 97 -4.37 9.99 -15.23
N VAL A 98 -3.87 10.70 -14.23
CA VAL A 98 -4.03 12.17 -14.12
C VAL A 98 -3.36 12.86 -15.31
N TYR A 99 -2.17 12.44 -15.68
CA TYR A 99 -1.43 13.01 -16.80
C TYR A 99 -2.16 12.81 -18.12
N ALA A 100 -2.62 11.59 -18.41
CA ALA A 100 -3.28 11.27 -19.66
C ALA A 100 -4.55 12.10 -19.86
N VAL A 101 -5.43 12.15 -18.86
CA VAL A 101 -6.65 12.96 -18.91
C VAL A 101 -6.36 14.47 -19.01
N ALA A 102 -5.39 14.96 -18.25
CA ALA A 102 -5.05 16.39 -18.29
C ALA A 102 -4.44 16.78 -19.64
N LYS A 103 -3.69 15.88 -20.28
CA LYS A 103 -3.14 16.11 -21.62
C LYS A 103 -4.25 16.22 -22.69
N GLU A 104 -5.26 15.33 -22.66
CA GLU A 104 -6.42 15.45 -23.56
C GLU A 104 -7.16 16.76 -23.36
N ARG A 105 -7.32 17.24 -22.12
CA ARG A 105 -7.94 18.55 -21.84
C ARG A 105 -7.13 19.73 -22.38
N CYS A 106 -5.81 19.58 -22.58
CA CYS A 106 -5.00 20.61 -23.20
C CYS A 106 -5.31 20.77 -24.71
N ASP A 107 -5.93 19.76 -25.35
CA ASP A 107 -6.28 19.83 -26.76
C ASP A 107 -7.44 20.79 -27.08
N ASP A 108 -8.19 21.21 -26.04
CA ASP A 108 -9.16 22.32 -26.15
C ASP A 108 -8.50 23.70 -26.27
N LYS A 109 -7.20 23.79 -26.07
CA LYS A 109 -6.41 25.02 -26.17
C LYS A 109 -5.68 25.11 -27.52
N ALA A 110 -5.28 26.34 -27.90
CA ALA A 110 -4.52 26.57 -29.12
C ALA A 110 -3.19 27.31 -28.86
N GLY A 111 -2.32 27.27 -29.83
CA GLY A 111 -1.08 28.05 -29.83
C GLY A 111 -0.21 27.85 -28.58
N ASN A 112 0.25 28.94 -28.00
CA ASN A 112 1.12 28.94 -26.84
C ASN A 112 0.40 28.39 -25.58
N ASP A 113 -0.88 28.65 -25.40
CA ASP A 113 -1.66 28.17 -24.24
C ASP A 113 -1.74 26.65 -24.20
N LYS A 114 -1.87 25.99 -25.36
CA LYS A 114 -1.76 24.53 -25.47
C LYS A 114 -0.37 24.04 -25.06
N SER A 115 0.66 24.71 -25.55
CA SER A 115 2.06 24.34 -25.26
C SER A 115 2.38 24.47 -23.76
N VAL A 116 1.92 25.55 -23.12
CA VAL A 116 2.05 25.76 -21.67
C VAL A 116 1.31 24.69 -20.90
N CYS A 117 0.03 24.44 -21.21
CA CYS A 117 -0.81 23.42 -20.59
C CYS A 117 -0.12 22.04 -20.59
N VAL A 118 0.39 21.60 -21.75
CA VAL A 118 1.09 20.31 -21.89
C VAL A 118 2.37 20.26 -21.02
N LYS A 119 3.13 21.34 -20.96
CA LYS A 119 4.35 21.41 -20.14
C LYS A 119 4.02 21.37 -18.65
N GLU A 120 3.02 22.11 -18.20
CA GLU A 120 2.55 22.11 -16.81
C GLU A 120 2.06 20.73 -16.39
N THR A 121 1.22 20.11 -17.20
CA THR A 121 0.71 18.74 -16.99
C THR A 121 1.86 17.73 -16.89
N LYS A 122 2.85 17.84 -17.79
CA LYS A 122 4.04 16.99 -17.72
C LYS A 122 4.87 17.22 -16.44
N ALA A 123 4.99 18.48 -16.01
CA ALA A 123 5.72 18.79 -14.77
C ALA A 123 5.02 18.22 -13.54
N ILE A 124 3.68 18.27 -13.48
CA ILE A 124 2.89 17.62 -12.42
C ILE A 124 3.13 16.11 -12.42
N HIS A 125 3.09 15.47 -13.59
CA HIS A 125 3.32 14.04 -13.74
C HIS A 125 4.71 13.62 -13.23
N VAL A 126 5.77 14.34 -13.66
CA VAL A 126 7.14 14.05 -13.23
C VAL A 126 7.29 14.17 -11.71
N LYS A 127 6.69 15.19 -11.10
CA LYS A 127 6.68 15.35 -9.64
C LYS A 127 5.97 14.18 -8.96
N ALA A 128 4.79 13.80 -9.44
CA ALA A 128 4.03 12.67 -8.88
C ALA A 128 4.80 11.34 -8.97
N LEU A 129 5.49 11.09 -10.09
CA LEU A 129 6.37 9.90 -10.22
C LEU A 129 7.57 9.96 -9.27
N ALA A 130 8.15 11.14 -9.06
CA ALA A 130 9.24 11.32 -8.09
C ALA A 130 8.77 11.02 -6.66
N ASP A 131 7.56 11.47 -6.29
CA ASP A 131 6.97 11.18 -4.98
C ASP A 131 6.70 9.69 -4.78
N VAL A 132 6.20 8.98 -5.80
CA VAL A 132 6.02 7.52 -5.78
C VAL A 132 7.37 6.81 -5.57
N LYS A 133 8.41 7.24 -6.30
CA LYS A 133 9.76 6.69 -6.15
C LYS A 133 10.31 6.92 -4.74
N MET A 134 10.17 8.12 -4.21
CA MET A 134 10.57 8.45 -2.84
C MET A 134 9.84 7.61 -1.81
N GLY A 135 8.51 7.48 -1.93
CA GLY A 135 7.71 6.64 -1.03
C GLY A 135 8.17 5.18 -1.03
N ARG A 136 8.51 4.62 -2.20
CA ARG A 136 9.06 3.28 -2.33
C ARG A 136 10.42 3.16 -1.61
N GLN A 137 11.34 4.10 -1.86
CA GLN A 137 12.66 4.09 -1.24
C GLN A 137 12.59 4.21 0.29
N ILE A 138 11.69 5.04 0.81
CA ILE A 138 11.45 5.15 2.25
C ILE A 138 10.91 3.83 2.81
N GLY A 139 9.98 3.17 2.10
CA GLY A 139 9.44 1.87 2.49
C GLY A 139 10.52 0.78 2.54
N GLU A 140 11.36 0.71 1.51
CA GLU A 140 12.50 -0.22 1.44
C GLU A 140 13.47 0.03 2.59
N ALA A 141 13.92 1.26 2.79
CA ALA A 141 14.84 1.63 3.86
C ALA A 141 14.28 1.31 5.26
N LYS A 142 12.97 1.50 5.50
CA LYS A 142 12.33 1.11 6.76
C LYS A 142 12.34 -0.41 6.97
N THR A 143 12.11 -1.18 5.91
CA THR A 143 12.13 -2.66 5.97
C THR A 143 13.54 -3.16 6.26
N ASP A 144 14.54 -2.61 5.57
CA ASP A 144 15.95 -2.95 5.76
C ASP A 144 16.40 -2.63 7.21
N ALA A 145 16.11 -1.42 7.68
CA ALA A 145 16.43 -1.04 9.05
C ALA A 145 15.71 -1.90 10.11
N ALA A 146 14.47 -2.33 9.86
CA ALA A 146 13.77 -3.26 10.76
C ALA A 146 14.41 -4.65 10.76
N THR A 147 14.89 -5.11 9.59
CA THR A 147 15.61 -6.36 9.45
C THR A 147 16.95 -6.31 10.18
N ASP A 148 17.75 -5.27 9.96
CA ASP A 148 19.06 -5.09 10.60
C ASP A 148 18.94 -5.07 12.14
N LYS A 149 17.95 -4.33 12.67
CA LYS A 149 17.69 -4.31 14.11
C LYS A 149 17.33 -5.69 14.66
N ARG A 150 16.43 -6.41 13.97
CA ARG A 150 16.04 -7.76 14.37
C ARG A 150 17.22 -8.73 14.33
N ASP A 151 18.09 -8.57 13.33
CA ASP A 151 19.28 -9.40 13.17
C ASP A 151 20.31 -9.10 14.27
N ALA A 152 20.51 -7.85 14.62
CA ALA A 152 21.35 -7.45 15.75
C ALA A 152 20.81 -8.03 17.08
N ASP A 153 19.51 -7.92 17.32
CA ASP A 153 18.88 -8.49 18.52
C ASP A 153 19.00 -10.02 18.57
N TYR A 154 18.89 -10.70 17.41
CA TYR A 154 19.14 -12.13 17.32
C TYR A 154 20.57 -12.49 17.69
N GLN A 155 21.58 -11.76 17.21
CA GLN A 155 22.99 -12.00 17.57
C GLN A 155 23.21 -11.91 19.07
N VAL A 156 22.62 -10.91 19.72
CA VAL A 156 22.70 -10.77 21.19
C VAL A 156 22.01 -11.96 21.89
N ALA A 157 20.84 -12.39 21.41
CA ALA A 157 20.13 -13.52 21.98
C ALA A 157 20.92 -14.84 21.80
N ALA A 158 21.49 -15.06 20.62
CA ALA A 158 22.33 -16.22 20.32
C ALA A 158 23.58 -16.28 21.22
N GLN A 159 24.27 -15.13 21.38
CA GLN A 159 25.45 -15.04 22.24
C GLN A 159 25.12 -15.36 23.72
N LYS A 160 23.94 -14.96 24.21
CA LYS A 160 23.50 -15.34 25.56
C LYS A 160 23.31 -16.84 25.71
N CYS A 161 22.87 -17.53 24.64
CA CYS A 161 22.73 -18.99 24.64
C CYS A 161 24.08 -19.72 24.68
N ASP A 162 25.18 -19.11 24.21
CA ASP A 162 26.52 -19.68 24.21
C ASP A 162 27.07 -19.91 25.63
N ALA A 163 26.56 -19.23 26.63
CA ALA A 163 26.88 -19.45 28.02
C ALA A 163 26.28 -20.78 28.58
N LEU A 164 25.36 -21.42 27.85
CA LEU A 164 24.72 -22.67 28.25
C LEU A 164 25.39 -23.87 27.57
N GLN A 165 25.10 -25.08 28.07
CA GLN A 165 25.63 -26.32 27.52
C GLN A 165 24.52 -27.36 27.27
N GLY A 166 24.81 -28.36 26.43
CA GLY A 166 23.90 -29.48 26.14
C GLY A 166 22.52 -29.04 25.64
N ASP A 167 21.48 -29.68 26.13
CA ASP A 167 20.10 -29.45 25.72
C ASP A 167 19.62 -28.04 26.07
N ALA A 168 20.09 -27.44 27.16
CA ALA A 168 19.76 -26.08 27.54
C ALA A 168 20.20 -25.07 26.47
N LYS A 169 21.40 -25.23 25.90
CA LYS A 169 21.89 -24.41 24.78
C LYS A 169 21.04 -24.62 23.52
N ASN A 170 20.75 -25.88 23.16
CA ASN A 170 19.96 -26.18 21.97
C ASN A 170 18.54 -25.57 22.06
N ASN A 171 17.90 -25.72 23.22
CA ASN A 171 16.56 -25.15 23.47
C ASN A 171 16.57 -23.60 23.41
N CYS A 172 17.58 -22.98 24.02
CA CYS A 172 17.78 -21.54 23.98
C CYS A 172 17.94 -21.03 22.54
N MET A 173 18.80 -21.67 21.75
CA MET A 173 19.04 -21.30 20.34
C MET A 173 17.79 -21.49 19.49
N SER A 174 17.03 -22.55 19.68
CA SER A 174 15.77 -22.79 18.98
C SER A 174 14.73 -21.70 19.31
N ALA A 175 14.62 -21.35 20.58
CA ALA A 175 13.73 -20.27 21.02
C ALA A 175 14.15 -18.89 20.44
N ALA A 176 15.47 -18.61 20.42
CA ALA A 176 15.99 -17.39 19.81
C ALA A 176 15.68 -17.34 18.31
N LYS A 177 15.93 -18.42 17.57
CA LYS A 177 15.59 -18.51 16.14
C LYS A 177 14.09 -18.29 15.90
N ALA A 178 13.23 -18.97 16.64
CA ALA A 178 11.78 -18.82 16.52
C ALA A 178 11.32 -17.37 16.78
N ARG A 179 11.88 -16.75 17.83
CA ARG A 179 11.55 -15.36 18.22
C ARG A 179 11.90 -14.35 17.14
N PHE A 180 13.03 -14.51 16.48
CA PHE A 180 13.54 -13.55 15.49
C PHE A 180 13.31 -14.00 14.04
N GLY A 181 12.54 -15.08 13.81
CA GLY A 181 12.19 -15.58 12.48
C GLY A 181 13.42 -16.09 11.70
N LYS A 182 14.41 -16.66 12.39
CA LYS A 182 15.58 -17.33 11.77
C LYS A 182 15.30 -18.82 11.63
N VAL A 183 15.53 -19.35 10.44
CA VAL A 183 15.41 -20.78 10.10
C VAL A 183 16.79 -21.46 10.09
#